data_37c3813187a0533dd40cd1b78d8dd37b
#
_entry.id   37c3813187a0533dd40cd1b78d8dd37b
#
_cell.length_a   1.000
_cell.length_b   1.000
_cell.length_c   1.000
_cell.angle_alpha   90.00
_cell.angle_beta   90.00
_cell.angle_gamma   90.00
#
_symmetry.space_group_name_H-M   'P 1'
#
loop_
_entity.id
_entity.type
_entity.pdbx_description
1 polymer ?
#
loop_
_entity_poly.entity_id
_entity_poly.type
_entity_poly.pdbx_seq_one_letter_code
_entity_poly.pdbx_strand_id
1 'polypeptide(L)'
;ASYAFNKSHATCYSWIAYQTGYLKANYPSQYMAGAMSRALSNITEITKFMDESKRMGINTLGPDINESLMKFSVNHRGDIRFGLGAIKGVGSQAVENILKEREVNGQFSDIYNVMERINLTTCNRKTLENLAIAGAFDSFGIAREQFVEIDESGGDFLDALIRYGTQYKIDQSQAQNSLFGEEAAAIITKPLPAPVSQPWTNLERLNKERDLIGIYISGHPLDKYKIILNKVCTTTVADLDNLNALADQDISFGGIVTDTREGMTKRDKPYGVIKLEDYKGAYELMFWGDDWARLGKQYNTKGNFLYIRAHVTPRRFKEGEYDLRYNEISFLSDARERLLDNLTITLNVELFSVAMAEELCGLIQREAGKTDLKILAKDLKGRSLSFVY
;
A
#
# COMPACT_ATOMS: atom_id res chain seq x y z
N ALA A 1 -34.77 -18.00 32.05
CA ALA A 1 -33.76 -17.05 31.57
C ALA A 1 -33.45 -16.06 32.67
N SER A 2 -32.52 -16.39 33.55
CA SER A 2 -32.16 -15.58 34.74
C SER A 2 -30.80 -14.86 34.60
N TYR A 3 -30.31 -14.65 33.40
CA TYR A 3 -29.11 -13.88 33.19
C TYR A 3 -29.49 -12.40 33.05
N ALA A 4 -29.65 -11.74 34.22
CA ALA A 4 -29.83 -10.29 34.22
C ALA A 4 -28.55 -9.60 33.69
N PHE A 5 -28.74 -8.55 32.90
CA PHE A 5 -27.64 -7.74 32.40
C PHE A 5 -26.79 -7.17 33.55
N ASN A 6 -25.52 -7.52 33.61
CA ASN A 6 -24.63 -7.10 34.67
C ASN A 6 -24.34 -5.61 34.60
N LYS A 7 -24.97 -4.80 35.45
CA LYS A 7 -24.86 -3.34 35.48
C LYS A 7 -23.40 -2.85 35.65
N SER A 8 -22.60 -3.49 36.48
CA SER A 8 -21.20 -3.09 36.67
C SER A 8 -20.36 -3.33 35.43
N HIS A 9 -20.58 -4.46 34.73
CA HIS A 9 -19.96 -4.73 33.45
C HIS A 9 -20.35 -3.66 32.39
N ALA A 10 -21.64 -3.37 32.28
CA ALA A 10 -22.15 -2.35 31.37
C ALA A 10 -21.57 -0.97 31.67
N THR A 11 -21.48 -0.58 32.95
CA THR A 11 -20.90 0.71 33.35
C THR A 11 -19.43 0.81 32.96
N CYS A 12 -18.63 -0.22 33.21
CA CYS A 12 -17.22 -0.24 32.81
C CYS A 12 -17.05 -0.11 31.29
N TYR A 13 -17.81 -0.88 30.51
CA TYR A 13 -17.73 -0.79 29.05
C TYR A 13 -18.26 0.53 28.49
N SER A 14 -19.33 1.08 29.05
CA SER A 14 -19.83 2.39 28.66
C SER A 14 -18.81 3.50 28.93
N TRP A 15 -18.10 3.42 30.05
CA TRP A 15 -17.02 4.36 30.36
C TRP A 15 -15.89 4.30 29.33
N ILE A 16 -15.41 3.10 28.99
CA ILE A 16 -14.37 2.91 27.97
C ILE A 16 -14.88 3.37 26.60
N ALA A 17 -16.12 3.03 26.24
CA ALA A 17 -16.72 3.46 24.98
C ALA A 17 -16.80 4.99 24.87
N TYR A 18 -17.17 5.66 25.97
CA TYR A 18 -17.18 7.13 26.02
C TYR A 18 -15.78 7.70 25.84
N GLN A 19 -14.78 7.18 26.55
CA GLN A 19 -13.38 7.63 26.42
C GLN A 19 -12.85 7.45 25.00
N THR A 20 -13.07 6.28 24.38
CA THR A 20 -12.63 6.00 23.01
C THR A 20 -13.34 6.90 21.99
N GLY A 21 -14.66 7.11 22.16
CA GLY A 21 -15.43 8.04 21.36
C GLY A 21 -14.94 9.48 21.47
N TYR A 22 -14.68 9.93 22.70
CA TYR A 22 -14.13 11.27 22.96
C TYR A 22 -12.75 11.46 22.31
N LEU A 23 -11.84 10.48 22.48
CA LEU A 23 -10.50 10.54 21.89
C LEU A 23 -10.58 10.55 20.35
N LYS A 24 -11.43 9.70 19.74
CA LYS A 24 -11.61 9.68 18.30
C LYS A 24 -12.18 10.99 17.76
N ALA A 25 -13.09 11.65 18.51
CA ALA A 25 -13.71 12.91 18.09
C ALA A 25 -12.77 14.12 18.22
N ASN A 26 -11.97 14.18 19.28
CA ASN A 26 -11.16 15.36 19.59
C ASN A 26 -9.67 15.22 19.21
N TYR A 27 -9.17 13.97 19.13
CA TYR A 27 -7.76 13.64 18.80
C TYR A 27 -7.69 12.48 17.80
N PRO A 28 -8.33 12.64 16.61
CA PRO A 28 -8.52 11.52 15.70
C PRO A 28 -7.21 10.89 15.20
N SER A 29 -6.21 11.70 14.84
CA SER A 29 -4.92 11.17 14.38
C SER A 29 -4.21 10.35 15.45
N GLN A 30 -4.17 10.85 16.69
CA GLN A 30 -3.53 10.19 17.82
C GLN A 30 -4.27 8.90 18.20
N TYR A 31 -5.60 8.94 18.17
CA TYR A 31 -6.43 7.76 18.43
C TYR A 31 -6.17 6.66 17.39
N MET A 32 -6.18 7.02 16.10
CA MET A 32 -5.94 6.07 15.02
C MET A 32 -4.51 5.51 15.05
N ALA A 33 -3.50 6.34 15.29
CA ALA A 33 -2.11 5.90 15.45
C ALA A 33 -1.98 4.92 16.63
N GLY A 34 -2.65 5.19 17.74
CA GLY A 34 -2.71 4.30 18.91
C GLY A 34 -3.39 2.97 18.60
N ALA A 35 -4.52 2.99 17.88
CA ALA A 35 -5.24 1.78 17.46
C ALA A 35 -4.40 0.92 16.51
N MET A 36 -3.79 1.51 15.47
CA MET A 36 -2.89 0.80 14.55
C MET A 36 -1.68 0.22 15.28
N SER A 37 -1.13 0.94 16.27
CA SER A 37 0.00 0.47 17.08
C SER A 37 -0.34 -0.76 17.94
N ARG A 38 -1.59 -0.97 18.27
CA ARG A 38 -2.09 -2.17 18.97
C ARG A 38 -2.36 -3.33 18.02
N ALA A 39 -2.64 -3.05 16.78
CA ALA A 39 -3.01 -4.00 15.74
C ALA A 39 -1.82 -4.47 14.87
N LEU A 40 -0.57 -4.24 15.25
CA LEU A 40 0.62 -4.53 14.42
C LEU A 40 0.71 -5.97 13.90
N SER A 41 0.14 -6.94 14.61
CA SER A 41 0.07 -8.34 14.19
C SER A 41 -1.15 -8.67 13.31
N ASN A 42 -2.07 -7.71 13.11
CA ASN A 42 -3.32 -7.90 12.37
C ASN A 42 -3.45 -6.89 11.23
N ILE A 43 -2.90 -7.26 10.08
CA ILE A 43 -2.87 -6.43 8.86
C ILE A 43 -4.27 -5.99 8.43
N THR A 44 -5.26 -6.88 8.51
CA THR A 44 -6.65 -6.57 8.14
C THR A 44 -7.23 -5.45 9.01
N GLU A 45 -6.90 -5.44 10.28
CA GLU A 45 -7.34 -4.38 11.20
C GLU A 45 -6.63 -3.05 10.93
N ILE A 46 -5.33 -3.09 10.66
CA ILE A 46 -4.56 -1.90 10.26
C ILE A 46 -5.19 -1.27 9.00
N THR A 47 -5.50 -2.08 7.97
CA THR A 47 -6.13 -1.60 6.74
C THR A 47 -7.46 -0.90 7.01
N LYS A 48 -8.30 -1.48 7.90
CA LYS A 48 -9.56 -0.83 8.29
C LYS A 48 -9.35 0.54 8.97
N PHE A 49 -8.34 0.63 9.85
CA PHE A 49 -8.01 1.91 10.50
C PHE A 49 -7.43 2.92 9.51
N MET A 50 -6.66 2.50 8.52
CA MET A 50 -6.17 3.38 7.46
C MET A 50 -7.31 3.92 6.59
N ASP A 51 -8.26 3.06 6.20
CA ASP A 51 -9.44 3.47 5.44
C ASP A 51 -10.30 4.47 6.23
N GLU A 52 -10.49 4.22 7.51
CA GLU A 52 -11.20 5.14 8.39
C GLU A 52 -10.46 6.46 8.57
N SER A 53 -9.12 6.43 8.75
CA SER A 53 -8.29 7.63 8.80
C SER A 53 -8.44 8.46 7.53
N LYS A 54 -8.41 7.82 6.36
CA LYS A 54 -8.59 8.47 5.06
C LYS A 54 -9.98 9.11 4.93
N ARG A 55 -11.06 8.46 5.44
CA ARG A 55 -12.41 9.05 5.47
C ARG A 55 -12.48 10.30 6.36
N MET A 56 -11.66 10.34 7.40
CA MET A 56 -11.54 11.49 8.32
C MET A 56 -10.59 12.57 7.80
N GLY A 57 -10.03 12.43 6.60
CA GLY A 57 -9.08 13.36 6.00
C GLY A 57 -7.66 13.28 6.58
N ILE A 58 -7.32 12.17 7.27
CA ILE A 58 -6.01 11.94 7.88
C ILE A 58 -5.20 11.02 6.96
N ASN A 59 -4.03 11.46 6.52
CA ASN A 59 -3.15 10.66 5.72
C ASN A 59 -2.37 9.66 6.59
N THR A 60 -2.09 8.48 6.04
CA THR A 60 -1.12 7.54 6.60
C THR A 60 0.08 7.51 5.67
N LEU A 61 1.23 7.90 6.20
CA LEU A 61 2.48 8.05 5.46
C LEU A 61 3.40 6.85 5.74
N GLY A 62 4.23 6.49 4.76
CA GLY A 62 5.23 5.44 4.88
C GLY A 62 6.27 5.71 5.98
N PRO A 63 7.16 4.75 6.27
CA PRO A 63 8.23 4.97 7.22
C PRO A 63 9.20 6.04 6.71
N ASP A 64 9.80 6.78 7.64
CA ASP A 64 10.84 7.76 7.37
C ASP A 64 11.85 7.75 8.53
N ILE A 65 13.13 7.73 8.21
CA ILE A 65 14.19 7.61 9.21
C ILE A 65 14.23 8.81 10.17
N ASN A 66 13.80 9.98 9.72
CA ASN A 66 13.80 11.20 10.48
C ASN A 66 12.49 11.50 11.23
N GLU A 67 11.36 10.93 10.79
CA GLU A 67 10.05 11.20 11.42
C GLU A 67 9.49 10.01 12.21
N SER A 68 9.69 8.79 11.72
CA SER A 68 9.09 7.59 12.34
C SER A 68 9.60 7.34 13.74
N LEU A 69 8.73 6.81 14.60
CA LEU A 69 9.05 6.25 15.90
C LEU A 69 9.04 4.71 15.85
N MET A 70 9.13 4.06 17.00
CA MET A 70 9.02 2.59 17.11
C MET A 70 7.66 2.09 16.59
N LYS A 71 6.58 2.77 16.95
CA LYS A 71 5.19 2.46 16.59
C LYS A 71 4.62 3.56 15.70
N PHE A 72 3.37 3.39 15.24
CA PHE A 72 2.65 4.46 14.58
C PHE A 72 2.62 5.72 15.45
N SER A 73 2.85 6.86 14.86
CA SER A 73 2.90 8.15 15.54
C SER A 73 2.27 9.23 14.67
N VAL A 74 1.98 10.37 15.25
CA VAL A 74 1.45 11.53 14.52
C VAL A 74 2.58 12.53 14.34
N ASN A 75 2.81 12.97 13.11
CA ASN A 75 3.81 13.99 12.80
C ASN A 75 3.27 15.40 13.09
N HIS A 76 4.12 16.41 12.93
CA HIS A 76 3.79 17.83 13.19
C HIS A 76 2.67 18.38 12.27
N ARG A 77 2.37 17.71 11.16
CA ARG A 77 1.29 18.09 10.22
C ARG A 77 -0.04 17.44 10.57
N GLY A 78 -0.07 16.52 11.55
CA GLY A 78 -1.26 15.79 11.92
C GLY A 78 -1.46 14.49 11.14
N ASP A 79 -0.55 14.12 10.23
CA ASP A 79 -0.58 12.86 9.51
C ASP A 79 -0.04 11.71 10.37
N ILE A 80 -0.53 10.50 10.14
CA ILE A 80 -0.04 9.30 10.81
C ILE A 80 1.19 8.78 10.07
N ARG A 81 2.30 8.58 10.79
CA ARG A 81 3.54 8.03 10.27
C ARG A 81 3.69 6.56 10.67
N PHE A 82 4.06 5.70 9.71
CA PHE A 82 4.33 4.28 9.95
C PHE A 82 5.56 4.09 10.85
N GLY A 83 5.46 3.19 11.85
CA GLY A 83 6.55 2.93 12.78
C GLY A 83 7.66 2.07 12.20
N LEU A 84 8.94 2.39 12.48
CA LEU A 84 10.09 1.59 12.02
C LEU A 84 10.07 0.15 12.55
N GLY A 85 9.56 -0.04 13.78
CA GLY A 85 9.46 -1.37 14.41
C GLY A 85 8.36 -2.27 13.82
N ALA A 86 7.52 -1.74 12.96
CA ALA A 86 6.50 -2.51 12.24
C ALA A 86 7.01 -3.06 10.90
N ILE A 87 8.20 -2.67 10.45
CA ILE A 87 8.83 -3.17 9.23
C ILE A 87 9.40 -4.56 9.50
N LYS A 88 9.00 -5.54 8.69
CA LYS A 88 9.46 -6.93 8.81
C LYS A 88 10.99 -7.03 8.72
N GLY A 89 11.59 -7.73 9.68
CA GLY A 89 13.04 -7.93 9.73
C GLY A 89 13.84 -6.72 10.21
N VAL A 90 13.16 -5.68 10.72
CA VAL A 90 13.80 -4.57 11.44
C VAL A 90 13.64 -4.82 12.94
N GLY A 91 14.74 -5.14 13.62
CA GLY A 91 14.74 -5.48 15.04
C GLY A 91 14.52 -4.24 15.93
N SER A 92 13.89 -4.44 17.10
CA SER A 92 13.64 -3.35 18.05
C SER A 92 14.91 -2.63 18.51
N GLN A 93 16.00 -3.37 18.73
CA GLN A 93 17.29 -2.80 19.10
C GLN A 93 17.85 -1.85 18.04
N ALA A 94 17.69 -2.18 16.75
CA ALA A 94 18.12 -1.30 15.66
C ALA A 94 17.30 -0.01 15.67
N VAL A 95 15.98 -0.11 15.83
CA VAL A 95 15.10 1.06 15.89
C VAL A 95 15.43 1.93 17.10
N GLU A 96 15.60 1.33 18.28
CA GLU A 96 15.99 2.06 19.50
C GLU A 96 17.30 2.80 19.33
N ASN A 97 18.28 2.19 18.67
CA ASN A 97 19.56 2.84 18.36
C ASN A 97 19.38 4.05 17.43
N ILE A 98 18.59 3.90 16.36
CA ILE A 98 18.30 4.99 15.42
C ILE A 98 17.58 6.14 16.14
N LEU A 99 16.56 5.82 16.97
CA LEU A 99 15.77 6.83 17.68
C LEU A 99 16.61 7.58 18.71
N LYS A 100 17.44 6.86 19.49
CA LYS A 100 18.35 7.47 20.47
C LYS A 100 19.37 8.37 19.81
N GLU A 101 19.96 7.93 18.70
CA GLU A 101 20.92 8.72 17.94
C GLU A 101 20.30 10.00 17.40
N ARG A 102 19.08 9.91 16.87
CA ARG A 102 18.32 11.06 16.38
C ARG A 102 17.91 12.02 17.50
N GLU A 103 17.57 11.50 18.69
CA GLU A 103 17.20 12.30 19.86
C GLU A 103 18.40 13.11 20.39
N VAL A 104 19.57 12.51 20.44
CA VAL A 104 20.80 13.14 20.99
C VAL A 104 21.42 14.12 20.01
N ASN A 105 21.55 13.72 18.73
CA ASN A 105 22.35 14.43 17.73
C ASN A 105 21.50 15.06 16.60
N GLY A 106 20.18 15.07 16.73
CA GLY A 106 19.24 15.63 15.75
C GLY A 106 19.02 14.74 14.53
N GLN A 107 18.23 15.26 13.59
CA GLN A 107 17.90 14.55 12.34
C GLN A 107 19.13 14.22 11.51
N PHE A 108 19.03 13.17 10.70
CA PHE A 108 20.04 12.80 9.73
C PHE A 108 19.93 13.68 8.49
N SER A 109 21.06 14.25 8.04
CA SER A 109 21.10 15.13 6.87
C SER A 109 21.02 14.38 5.55
N ASP A 110 21.65 13.22 5.48
CA ASP A 110 21.75 12.37 4.30
C ASP A 110 22.04 10.92 4.70
N ILE A 111 22.11 10.03 3.72
CA ILE A 111 22.34 8.60 3.95
C ILE A 111 23.75 8.33 4.52
N TYR A 112 24.75 9.14 4.19
CA TYR A 112 26.12 8.99 4.71
C TYR A 112 26.13 9.33 6.20
N ASN A 113 25.46 10.41 6.59
CA ASN A 113 25.32 10.81 7.98
C ASN A 113 24.58 9.74 8.81
N VAL A 114 23.62 9.00 8.22
CA VAL A 114 23.04 7.81 8.86
C VAL A 114 24.13 6.77 9.13
N MET A 115 24.93 6.39 8.13
CA MET A 115 25.97 5.34 8.26
C MET A 115 27.08 5.73 9.23
N GLU A 116 27.43 7.00 9.30
CA GLU A 116 28.42 7.54 10.23
C GLU A 116 27.97 7.44 11.68
N ARG A 117 26.68 7.62 11.95
CA ARG A 117 26.14 7.78 13.30
C ARG A 117 25.52 6.52 13.90
N ILE A 118 24.75 5.73 13.12
CA ILE A 118 24.08 4.54 13.66
C ILE A 118 25.06 3.41 14.01
N ASN A 119 24.68 2.51 14.91
CA ASN A 119 25.45 1.32 15.19
C ASN A 119 25.23 0.24 14.11
N LEU A 120 26.23 0.03 13.23
CA LEU A 120 26.16 -0.91 12.12
C LEU A 120 26.13 -2.39 12.55
N THR A 121 26.42 -2.70 13.83
CA THR A 121 26.27 -4.05 14.38
C THR A 121 24.82 -4.37 14.64
N THR A 122 24.07 -3.44 15.23
CA THR A 122 22.64 -3.60 15.47
C THR A 122 21.81 -3.33 14.23
N CYS A 123 22.20 -2.33 13.43
CA CYS A 123 21.62 -2.01 12.12
C CYS A 123 22.39 -2.75 11.03
N ASN A 124 22.29 -4.08 11.01
CA ASN A 124 23.01 -4.92 10.05
C ASN A 124 22.48 -4.72 8.61
N ARG A 125 23.20 -5.30 7.63
CA ARG A 125 22.86 -5.19 6.20
C ARG A 125 21.40 -5.47 5.91
N LYS A 126 20.82 -6.55 6.47
CA LYS A 126 19.43 -6.92 6.22
C LYS A 126 18.43 -5.91 6.80
N THR A 127 18.73 -5.34 7.95
CA THR A 127 17.94 -4.26 8.54
C THR A 127 17.96 -3.02 7.65
N LEU A 128 19.13 -2.61 7.19
CA LEU A 128 19.28 -1.43 6.32
C LEU A 128 18.61 -1.64 4.95
N GLU A 129 18.74 -2.83 4.36
CA GLU A 129 18.05 -3.24 3.14
C GLU A 129 16.53 -3.12 3.30
N ASN A 130 15.98 -3.67 4.39
CA ASN A 130 14.54 -3.62 4.64
C ASN A 130 14.05 -2.19 4.88
N LEU A 131 14.83 -1.35 5.56
CA LEU A 131 14.54 0.08 5.72
C LEU A 131 14.51 0.80 4.36
N ALA A 132 15.51 0.56 3.50
CA ALA A 132 15.59 1.16 2.18
C ALA A 132 14.41 0.76 1.29
N ILE A 133 14.12 -0.54 1.19
CA ILE A 133 13.02 -1.07 0.37
C ILE A 133 11.65 -0.60 0.90
N ALA A 134 11.49 -0.49 2.23
CA ALA A 134 10.27 0.03 2.84
C ALA A 134 10.10 1.55 2.63
N GLY A 135 11.12 2.26 2.16
CA GLY A 135 11.07 3.69 1.88
C GLY A 135 11.52 4.59 3.03
N ALA A 136 12.16 4.04 4.07
CA ALA A 136 12.62 4.84 5.21
C ALA A 136 13.67 5.90 4.85
N PHE A 137 14.31 5.78 3.68
CA PHE A 137 15.32 6.71 3.18
C PHE A 137 14.85 7.57 2.00
N ASP A 138 13.55 7.51 1.63
CA ASP A 138 13.00 8.23 0.47
C ASP A 138 13.24 9.75 0.58
N SER A 139 13.25 10.31 1.81
CA SER A 139 13.51 11.72 2.06
C SER A 139 14.91 12.20 1.64
N PHE A 140 15.85 11.29 1.40
CA PHE A 140 17.20 11.61 0.90
C PHE A 140 17.29 11.69 -0.63
N GLY A 141 16.19 11.40 -1.36
CA GLY A 141 16.15 11.51 -2.81
C GLY A 141 16.90 10.43 -3.57
N ILE A 142 17.21 9.29 -2.93
CA ILE A 142 17.84 8.12 -3.55
C ILE A 142 16.74 7.11 -3.85
N ALA A 143 16.65 6.62 -5.09
CA ALA A 143 15.69 5.61 -5.46
C ALA A 143 15.93 4.30 -4.71
N ARG A 144 14.85 3.63 -4.26
CA ARG A 144 14.95 2.42 -3.42
C ARG A 144 15.74 1.29 -4.09
N GLU A 145 15.59 1.15 -5.41
CA GLU A 145 16.34 0.17 -6.22
C GLU A 145 17.84 0.41 -6.21
N GLN A 146 18.30 1.67 -6.14
CA GLN A 146 19.72 2.00 -6.12
C GLN A 146 20.47 1.44 -4.91
N PHE A 147 19.76 1.15 -3.82
CA PHE A 147 20.39 0.56 -2.64
C PHE A 147 20.76 -0.91 -2.82
N VAL A 148 20.04 -1.63 -3.69
CA VAL A 148 20.08 -3.09 -3.80
C VAL A 148 20.40 -3.60 -5.21
N GLU A 149 20.56 -2.71 -6.20
CA GLU A 149 20.96 -3.09 -7.55
C GLU A 149 22.46 -3.44 -7.56
N ILE A 150 22.77 -4.60 -8.13
CA ILE A 150 24.14 -5.08 -8.22
C ILE A 150 24.84 -4.34 -9.36
N ASP A 151 25.96 -3.73 -9.06
CA ASP A 151 26.80 -3.05 -10.03
C ASP A 151 27.69 -4.01 -10.83
N GLU A 152 28.44 -3.48 -11.80
CA GLU A 152 29.38 -4.26 -12.64
C GLU A 152 30.48 -4.95 -11.84
N SER A 153 30.79 -4.51 -10.62
CA SER A 153 31.77 -5.11 -9.73
C SER A 153 31.22 -6.26 -8.89
N GLY A 154 29.91 -6.52 -8.96
CA GLY A 154 29.21 -7.55 -8.18
C GLY A 154 28.87 -7.12 -6.75
N GLY A 155 28.99 -5.83 -6.43
CA GLY A 155 28.55 -5.21 -5.19
C GLY A 155 27.30 -4.39 -5.37
N ASP A 156 26.71 -3.93 -4.27
CA ASP A 156 25.63 -2.95 -4.30
C ASP A 156 26.00 -1.68 -3.50
N PHE A 157 25.20 -0.64 -3.69
CA PHE A 157 25.43 0.64 -3.00
C PHE A 157 25.31 0.51 -1.48
N LEU A 158 24.46 -0.37 -0.98
CA LEU A 158 24.28 -0.60 0.44
C LEU A 158 25.55 -1.19 1.08
N ASP A 159 26.20 -2.16 0.41
CA ASP A 159 27.46 -2.72 0.85
C ASP A 159 28.59 -1.67 0.84
N ALA A 160 28.59 -0.80 -0.16
CA ALA A 160 29.53 0.33 -0.23
C ALA A 160 29.32 1.33 0.91
N LEU A 161 28.04 1.64 1.25
CA LEU A 161 27.68 2.50 2.38
C LEU A 161 28.10 1.91 3.73
N ILE A 162 27.90 0.61 3.93
CA ILE A 162 28.31 -0.07 5.17
C ILE A 162 29.83 -0.04 5.33
N ARG A 163 30.58 -0.30 4.26
CA ARG A 163 32.04 -0.17 4.26
C ARG A 163 32.50 1.24 4.59
N TYR A 164 31.88 2.23 3.94
CA TYR A 164 32.13 3.66 4.22
C TYR A 164 31.91 3.99 5.69
N GLY A 165 30.74 3.68 6.26
CA GLY A 165 30.41 3.98 7.65
C GLY A 165 31.31 3.24 8.65
N THR A 166 31.74 2.01 8.32
CA THR A 166 32.65 1.24 9.15
C THR A 166 34.07 1.89 9.15
N GLN A 167 34.58 2.25 7.98
CA GLN A 167 35.87 2.91 7.84
C GLN A 167 35.86 4.27 8.54
N TYR A 168 34.82 5.07 8.35
CA TYR A 168 34.64 6.36 9.02
C TYR A 168 34.80 6.25 10.54
N LYS A 169 34.18 5.25 11.17
CA LYS A 169 34.25 5.03 12.63
C LYS A 169 35.64 4.58 13.07
N ILE A 170 36.34 3.76 12.27
CA ILE A 170 37.72 3.35 12.55
C ILE A 170 38.62 4.57 12.54
N ASP A 171 38.53 5.39 11.51
CA ASP A 171 39.38 6.57 11.35
C ASP A 171 39.09 7.60 12.47
N GLN A 172 37.83 7.80 12.82
CA GLN A 172 37.46 8.69 13.94
C GLN A 172 38.02 8.18 15.28
N SER A 173 37.99 6.87 15.51
CA SER A 173 38.56 6.29 16.74
C SER A 173 40.10 6.40 16.78
N GLN A 174 40.74 6.27 15.62
CA GLN A 174 42.18 6.42 15.51
C GLN A 174 42.63 7.90 15.69
N ALA A 175 41.87 8.85 15.12
CA ALA A 175 42.13 10.26 15.29
C ALA A 175 42.03 10.71 16.75
N GLN A 176 41.04 10.17 17.50
CA GLN A 176 40.91 10.44 18.93
C GLN A 176 42.05 9.88 19.79
N ASN A 177 42.69 8.79 19.34
CA ASN A 177 43.80 8.14 20.05
C ASN A 177 45.17 8.61 19.58
N SER A 178 45.28 9.46 18.55
CA SER A 178 46.51 9.98 18.02
C SER A 178 46.91 11.30 18.67
N LEU A 179 48.11 11.36 19.22
CA LEU A 179 48.73 12.60 19.75
C LEU A 179 49.02 13.66 18.68
N PHE A 180 48.99 13.27 17.39
CA PHE A 180 49.25 14.12 16.22
C PHE A 180 47.98 14.21 15.33
N GLY A 181 46.83 14.35 15.97
CA GLY A 181 45.53 14.44 15.28
C GLY A 181 45.50 15.49 14.17
N GLU A 182 44.82 15.23 13.11
CA GLU A 182 44.34 16.00 11.97
C GLU A 182 45.06 15.86 10.64
N GLU A 183 46.37 15.54 10.56
CA GLU A 183 47.04 15.46 9.24
C GLU A 183 46.99 14.09 8.53
N ALA A 184 46.43 13.05 9.17
CA ALA A 184 46.41 11.70 8.64
C ALA A 184 44.99 11.12 8.41
N ALA A 185 43.94 11.92 8.46
CA ALA A 185 42.61 11.44 8.08
C ALA A 185 42.60 11.17 6.58
N ALA A 186 42.66 9.90 6.20
CA ALA A 186 42.49 9.50 4.81
C ALA A 186 41.15 10.09 4.33
N ILE A 187 41.16 10.76 3.18
CA ILE A 187 39.95 11.28 2.57
C ILE A 187 39.07 10.08 2.20
N ILE A 188 38.11 9.72 3.09
CA ILE A 188 37.20 8.65 2.80
C ILE A 188 36.22 9.15 1.74
N THR A 189 36.31 8.59 0.56
CA THR A 189 35.40 8.95 -0.55
C THR A 189 34.00 8.39 -0.27
N LYS A 190 33.00 9.26 -0.28
CA LYS A 190 31.60 8.86 -0.20
C LYS A 190 31.23 8.05 -1.45
N PRO A 191 30.73 6.81 -1.32
CA PRO A 191 30.29 6.05 -2.48
C PRO A 191 29.07 6.72 -3.13
N LEU A 192 29.00 6.67 -4.45
CA LEU A 192 27.85 7.19 -5.19
C LEU A 192 26.93 6.04 -5.59
N PRO A 193 25.60 6.24 -5.53
CA PRO A 193 24.68 5.24 -6.04
C PRO A 193 24.86 5.08 -7.55
N ALA A 194 24.89 3.84 -8.01
CA ALA A 194 24.95 3.56 -9.43
C ALA A 194 23.69 4.05 -10.14
N PRO A 195 23.77 4.49 -11.42
CA PRO A 195 22.59 4.74 -12.22
C PRO A 195 21.74 3.48 -12.31
N VAL A 196 20.41 3.63 -12.15
CA VAL A 196 19.49 2.50 -12.27
C VAL A 196 19.42 2.05 -13.72
N SER A 197 19.84 0.84 -14.01
CA SER A 197 19.78 0.26 -15.35
C SER A 197 18.35 -0.15 -15.73
N GLN A 198 17.60 -0.67 -14.78
CA GLN A 198 16.20 -1.07 -14.92
C GLN A 198 15.38 -0.58 -13.73
N PRO A 199 14.71 0.59 -13.84
CA PRO A 199 13.86 1.09 -12.77
C PRO A 199 12.73 0.11 -12.46
N TRP A 200 12.47 -0.11 -11.16
CA TRP A 200 11.32 -0.92 -10.78
C TRP A 200 10.03 -0.32 -11.33
N THR A 201 9.18 -1.15 -11.87
CA THR A 201 7.82 -0.74 -12.20
C THR A 201 7.11 -0.32 -10.92
N ASN A 202 6.09 0.54 -11.06
CA ASN A 202 5.29 0.94 -9.90
C ASN A 202 4.73 -0.26 -9.13
N LEU A 203 4.31 -1.31 -9.86
CA LEU A 203 3.79 -2.54 -9.25
C LEU A 203 4.88 -3.29 -8.46
N GLU A 204 6.08 -3.42 -8.99
CA GLU A 204 7.21 -4.07 -8.30
C GLU A 204 7.56 -3.32 -7.01
N ARG A 205 7.65 -1.99 -7.08
CA ARG A 205 7.90 -1.16 -5.91
C ARG A 205 6.84 -1.33 -4.83
N LEU A 206 5.57 -1.30 -5.21
CA LEU A 206 4.45 -1.50 -4.28
C LEU A 206 4.43 -2.91 -3.69
N ASN A 207 4.74 -3.94 -4.48
CA ASN A 207 4.82 -5.31 -3.99
C ASN A 207 5.97 -5.50 -2.99
N LYS A 208 7.15 -4.97 -3.28
CA LYS A 208 8.30 -5.02 -2.35
C LYS A 208 7.99 -4.27 -1.04
N GLU A 209 7.33 -3.12 -1.13
CA GLU A 209 6.84 -2.38 0.04
C GLU A 209 5.86 -3.23 0.86
N ARG A 210 4.85 -3.82 0.22
CA ARG A 210 3.87 -4.70 0.88
C ARG A 210 4.52 -5.91 1.54
N ASP A 211 5.51 -6.53 0.93
CA ASP A 211 6.19 -7.71 1.47
C ASP A 211 6.88 -7.43 2.82
N LEU A 212 7.32 -6.18 3.04
CA LEU A 212 7.97 -5.72 4.27
C LEU A 212 7.02 -5.07 5.27
N ILE A 213 6.04 -4.33 4.78
CA ILE A 213 5.11 -3.55 5.60
C ILE A 213 3.81 -4.33 5.86
N GLY A 214 3.46 -5.26 4.96
CA GLY A 214 2.23 -6.04 4.99
C GLY A 214 1.06 -5.41 4.24
N ILE A 215 1.12 -4.12 3.95
CA ILE A 215 0.08 -3.33 3.26
C ILE A 215 0.70 -2.40 2.22
N TYR A 216 -0.10 -1.92 1.29
CA TYR A 216 0.26 -0.86 0.36
C TYR A 216 0.07 0.51 1.03
N ILE A 217 1.14 1.28 1.19
CA ILE A 217 1.08 2.63 1.79
C ILE A 217 1.25 3.72 0.72
N SER A 218 2.25 3.57 -0.14
CA SER A 218 2.56 4.58 -1.17
C SER A 218 1.49 4.72 -2.24
N GLY A 219 0.58 3.73 -2.36
CA GLY A 219 -0.52 3.68 -3.31
C GLY A 219 -0.96 2.24 -3.53
N HIS A 220 -2.18 2.03 -4.00
CA HIS A 220 -2.67 0.68 -4.30
C HIS A 220 -2.48 0.38 -5.80
N PRO A 221 -2.05 -0.83 -6.19
CA PRO A 221 -1.89 -1.18 -7.62
C PRO A 221 -3.15 -0.96 -8.46
N LEU A 222 -4.32 -1.09 -7.85
CA LEU A 222 -5.63 -0.90 -8.49
C LEU A 222 -6.09 0.57 -8.57
N ASP A 223 -5.33 1.55 -8.06
CA ASP A 223 -5.80 2.95 -8.01
C ASP A 223 -6.12 3.52 -9.40
N LYS A 224 -5.36 3.12 -10.42
CA LYS A 224 -5.64 3.49 -11.82
C LYS A 224 -6.95 2.90 -12.38
N TYR A 225 -7.50 1.88 -11.73
CA TYR A 225 -8.76 1.22 -12.11
C TYR A 225 -9.92 1.47 -11.13
N LYS A 226 -9.72 2.37 -10.17
CA LYS A 226 -10.68 2.64 -9.09
C LYS A 226 -12.06 3.02 -9.60
N ILE A 227 -12.15 3.76 -10.70
CA ILE A 227 -13.43 4.13 -11.32
C ILE A 227 -14.17 2.88 -11.81
N ILE A 228 -13.50 2.00 -12.54
CA ILE A 228 -14.07 0.73 -13.02
C ILE A 228 -14.56 -0.12 -11.86
N LEU A 229 -13.71 -0.34 -10.87
CA LEU A 229 -14.01 -1.19 -9.72
C LEU A 229 -15.19 -0.66 -8.89
N ASN A 230 -15.33 0.67 -8.77
CA ASN A 230 -16.37 1.28 -7.94
C ASN A 230 -17.67 1.63 -8.69
N LYS A 231 -17.64 1.76 -10.03
CA LYS A 231 -18.78 2.28 -10.80
C LYS A 231 -19.30 1.31 -11.86
N VAL A 232 -18.46 0.38 -12.31
CA VAL A 232 -18.82 -0.60 -13.34
C VAL A 232 -18.97 -2.00 -12.75
N CYS A 233 -18.07 -2.38 -11.82
CA CYS A 233 -18.23 -3.65 -11.09
C CYS A 233 -19.43 -3.60 -10.15
N THR A 234 -20.24 -4.66 -10.17
CA THR A 234 -21.45 -4.79 -9.33
C THR A 234 -21.13 -5.37 -7.95
N THR A 235 -19.97 -6.03 -7.83
CA THR A 235 -19.61 -6.86 -6.67
C THR A 235 -18.14 -6.67 -6.36
N THR A 236 -17.75 -6.79 -5.10
CA THR A 236 -16.34 -6.79 -4.69
C THR A 236 -15.81 -8.23 -4.56
N VAL A 237 -14.50 -8.41 -4.56
CA VAL A 237 -13.90 -9.74 -4.38
C VAL A 237 -14.23 -10.34 -3.01
N ALA A 238 -14.34 -9.52 -1.97
CA ALA A 238 -14.74 -9.96 -0.63
C ALA A 238 -16.19 -10.50 -0.57
N ASP A 239 -17.10 -9.99 -1.41
CA ASP A 239 -18.49 -10.45 -1.42
C ASP A 239 -18.61 -11.89 -1.95
N LEU A 240 -17.61 -12.39 -2.68
CA LEU A 240 -17.56 -13.75 -3.21
C LEU A 240 -17.43 -14.83 -2.12
N ASP A 241 -17.01 -14.46 -0.91
CA ASP A 241 -16.99 -15.38 0.23
C ASP A 241 -18.41 -15.83 0.64
N ASN A 242 -19.44 -15.09 0.22
CA ASN A 242 -20.83 -15.44 0.48
C ASN A 242 -21.66 -15.47 -0.82
N LEU A 243 -21.39 -16.45 -1.67
CA LEU A 243 -22.11 -16.64 -2.93
C LEU A 243 -23.62 -16.86 -2.75
N ASN A 244 -24.05 -17.33 -1.58
CA ASN A 244 -25.48 -17.51 -1.29
C ASN A 244 -26.27 -16.19 -1.33
N ALA A 245 -25.64 -15.09 -0.91
CA ALA A 245 -26.25 -13.75 -0.97
C ALA A 245 -26.36 -13.22 -2.41
N LEU A 246 -25.63 -13.80 -3.34
CA LEU A 246 -25.56 -13.43 -4.76
C LEU A 246 -26.25 -14.46 -5.68
N ALA A 247 -27.04 -15.36 -5.10
CA ALA A 247 -27.70 -16.47 -5.83
C ALA A 247 -28.46 -15.97 -7.06
N ASP A 248 -28.27 -16.70 -8.19
CA ASP A 248 -28.91 -16.45 -9.49
C ASP A 248 -28.71 -15.02 -10.06
N GLN A 249 -27.63 -14.34 -9.65
CA GLN A 249 -27.29 -12.99 -10.15
C GLN A 249 -26.15 -13.04 -11.16
N ASP A 250 -26.23 -12.14 -12.13
CA ASP A 250 -25.08 -11.79 -12.98
C ASP A 250 -24.25 -10.75 -12.22
N ILE A 251 -23.00 -11.09 -11.96
CA ILE A 251 -22.07 -10.26 -11.24
C ILE A 251 -20.87 -9.87 -12.08
N SER A 252 -20.28 -8.73 -11.76
CA SER A 252 -19.01 -8.30 -12.31
C SER A 252 -18.11 -7.79 -11.19
N PHE A 253 -16.85 -8.17 -11.24
CA PHE A 253 -15.84 -7.81 -10.27
C PHE A 253 -14.47 -7.72 -10.92
N GLY A 254 -13.50 -7.15 -10.25
CA GLY A 254 -12.15 -7.06 -10.77
C GLY A 254 -11.11 -6.95 -9.66
N GLY A 255 -9.86 -7.22 -10.02
CA GLY A 255 -8.77 -7.19 -9.07
C GLY A 255 -7.41 -7.44 -9.72
N ILE A 256 -6.39 -7.58 -8.88
CA ILE A 256 -5.04 -7.97 -9.26
C ILE A 256 -4.83 -9.46 -8.98
N VAL A 257 -4.17 -10.15 -9.88
CA VAL A 257 -3.75 -11.55 -9.69
C VAL A 257 -2.55 -11.58 -8.73
N THR A 258 -2.74 -12.13 -7.55
CA THR A 258 -1.69 -12.22 -6.52
C THR A 258 -1.02 -13.59 -6.47
N ASP A 259 -1.72 -14.65 -6.84
CA ASP A 259 -1.18 -16.00 -6.95
C ASP A 259 -1.88 -16.80 -8.04
N THR A 260 -1.15 -17.79 -8.58
CA THR A 260 -1.69 -18.68 -9.62
C THR A 260 -1.15 -20.09 -9.43
N ARG A 261 -2.02 -21.07 -9.67
CA ARG A 261 -1.67 -22.50 -9.64
C ARG A 261 -2.36 -23.20 -10.80
N GLU A 262 -1.68 -24.13 -11.42
CA GLU A 262 -2.29 -25.02 -12.44
C GLU A 262 -1.88 -26.46 -12.21
N GLY A 263 -2.69 -27.39 -12.71
CA GLY A 263 -2.42 -28.82 -12.56
C GLY A 263 -3.39 -29.67 -13.33
N MET A 264 -3.30 -30.98 -13.08
CA MET A 264 -4.18 -32.01 -13.67
C MET A 264 -5.01 -32.66 -12.58
N THR A 265 -6.28 -32.87 -12.84
CA THR A 265 -7.16 -33.64 -11.95
C THR A 265 -6.82 -35.12 -12.02
N LYS A 266 -7.32 -35.94 -11.09
CA LYS A 266 -7.19 -37.42 -11.12
C LYS A 266 -7.79 -38.08 -12.38
N ARG A 267 -8.52 -37.31 -13.19
CA ARG A 267 -9.15 -37.74 -14.46
C ARG A 267 -8.48 -37.12 -15.68
N ASP A 268 -7.22 -36.70 -15.54
CA ASP A 268 -6.40 -36.05 -16.59
C ASP A 268 -7.07 -34.83 -17.25
N LYS A 269 -7.90 -34.10 -16.49
CA LYS A 269 -8.44 -32.81 -16.93
C LYS A 269 -7.63 -31.69 -16.35
N PRO A 270 -7.22 -30.66 -17.14
CA PRO A 270 -6.50 -29.55 -16.65
C PRO A 270 -7.39 -28.68 -15.74
N TYR A 271 -6.79 -28.07 -14.74
CA TYR A 271 -7.44 -27.04 -13.92
C TYR A 271 -6.46 -25.93 -13.60
N GLY A 272 -7.00 -24.77 -13.27
CA GLY A 272 -6.22 -23.65 -12.77
C GLY A 272 -6.94 -22.92 -11.65
N VAL A 273 -6.15 -22.30 -10.80
CA VAL A 273 -6.61 -21.45 -9.72
C VAL A 273 -5.94 -20.10 -9.88
N ILE A 274 -6.72 -19.04 -9.94
CA ILE A 274 -6.26 -17.66 -9.96
C ILE A 274 -6.70 -17.00 -8.66
N LYS A 275 -5.77 -16.57 -7.83
CA LYS A 275 -6.08 -15.78 -6.64
C LYS A 275 -6.16 -14.31 -7.05
N LEU A 276 -7.36 -13.76 -6.95
CA LEU A 276 -7.67 -12.37 -7.28
C LEU A 276 -7.85 -11.56 -5.99
N GLU A 277 -7.29 -10.37 -5.93
CA GLU A 277 -7.35 -9.47 -4.79
C GLU A 277 -7.85 -8.09 -5.23
N ASP A 278 -8.76 -7.50 -4.47
CA ASP A 278 -9.17 -6.10 -4.60
C ASP A 278 -8.89 -5.30 -3.32
N TYR A 279 -9.48 -4.10 -3.18
CA TYR A 279 -9.32 -3.28 -1.98
C TYR A 279 -9.92 -3.88 -0.70
N LYS A 280 -10.82 -4.88 -0.82
CA LYS A 280 -11.62 -5.39 0.30
C LYS A 280 -11.30 -6.82 0.67
N GLY A 281 -10.75 -7.60 -0.25
CA GLY A 281 -10.43 -8.99 0.01
C GLY A 281 -9.76 -9.70 -1.14
N ALA A 282 -9.54 -11.01 -0.94
CA ALA A 282 -8.97 -11.89 -1.95
C ALA A 282 -9.80 -13.17 -2.04
N TYR A 283 -9.97 -13.67 -3.26
CA TYR A 283 -10.73 -14.89 -3.53
C TYR A 283 -10.01 -15.78 -4.53
N GLU A 284 -10.11 -17.11 -4.37
CA GLU A 284 -9.53 -18.08 -5.28
C GLU A 284 -10.57 -18.50 -6.34
N LEU A 285 -10.35 -18.07 -7.57
CA LEU A 285 -11.15 -18.42 -8.73
C LEU A 285 -10.68 -19.77 -9.27
N MET A 286 -11.57 -20.76 -9.30
CA MET A 286 -11.27 -22.11 -9.78
C MET A 286 -11.83 -22.30 -11.18
N PHE A 287 -10.98 -22.78 -12.09
CA PHE A 287 -11.33 -23.08 -13.48
C PHE A 287 -11.07 -24.55 -13.76
N TRP A 288 -12.05 -25.23 -14.33
CA TRP A 288 -11.99 -26.67 -14.58
C TRP A 288 -12.06 -26.99 -16.08
N GLY A 289 -11.20 -27.91 -16.55
CA GLY A 289 -11.25 -28.46 -17.91
C GLY A 289 -11.26 -27.36 -18.98
N ASP A 290 -12.34 -27.35 -19.77
CA ASP A 290 -12.48 -26.45 -20.92
C ASP A 290 -12.52 -24.98 -20.52
N ASP A 291 -13.07 -24.64 -19.35
CA ASP A 291 -13.08 -23.25 -18.86
C ASP A 291 -11.67 -22.76 -18.53
N TRP A 292 -10.80 -23.63 -18.03
CA TRP A 292 -9.39 -23.29 -17.86
C TRP A 292 -8.71 -22.98 -19.19
N ALA A 293 -8.85 -23.87 -20.17
CA ALA A 293 -8.23 -23.69 -21.48
C ALA A 293 -8.75 -22.45 -22.22
N ARG A 294 -10.07 -22.20 -22.13
CA ARG A 294 -10.76 -21.13 -22.87
C ARG A 294 -10.63 -19.77 -22.21
N LEU A 295 -10.76 -19.69 -20.89
CA LEU A 295 -10.91 -18.42 -20.16
C LEU A 295 -9.74 -18.13 -19.23
N GLY A 296 -9.25 -19.13 -18.47
CA GLY A 296 -8.32 -18.86 -17.37
C GLY A 296 -6.86 -18.81 -17.79
N LYS A 297 -6.42 -19.71 -18.67
CA LYS A 297 -5.00 -19.96 -18.94
C LYS A 297 -4.21 -18.74 -19.43
N GLN A 298 -4.81 -17.92 -20.29
CA GLN A 298 -4.15 -16.72 -20.83
C GLN A 298 -3.95 -15.61 -19.79
N TYR A 299 -4.65 -15.66 -18.66
CA TYR A 299 -4.56 -14.67 -17.59
C TYR A 299 -3.79 -15.18 -16.37
N ASN A 300 -3.19 -16.37 -16.46
CA ASN A 300 -2.46 -17.06 -15.39
C ASN A 300 -1.07 -16.43 -15.13
N THR A 301 -1.03 -15.14 -14.88
CA THR A 301 0.22 -14.42 -14.59
C THR A 301 0.00 -13.48 -13.41
N LYS A 302 0.85 -13.60 -12.39
CA LYS A 302 0.85 -12.66 -11.24
C LYS A 302 1.08 -11.23 -11.73
N GLY A 303 0.34 -10.30 -11.13
CA GLY A 303 0.39 -8.88 -11.50
C GLY A 303 -0.59 -8.49 -12.60
N ASN A 304 -1.28 -9.42 -13.25
CA ASN A 304 -2.36 -9.10 -14.17
C ASN A 304 -3.52 -8.43 -13.43
N PHE A 305 -4.12 -7.44 -14.08
CA PHE A 305 -5.32 -6.76 -13.61
C PHE A 305 -6.51 -7.25 -14.41
N LEU A 306 -7.43 -7.94 -13.76
CA LEU A 306 -8.54 -8.63 -14.42
C LEU A 306 -9.89 -8.01 -14.09
N TYR A 307 -10.75 -7.99 -15.11
CA TYR A 307 -12.18 -7.77 -15.03
C TYR A 307 -12.89 -9.07 -15.37
N ILE A 308 -13.85 -9.48 -14.56
CA ILE A 308 -14.55 -10.77 -14.68
C ILE A 308 -16.04 -10.55 -14.60
N ARG A 309 -16.77 -11.18 -15.51
CA ARG A 309 -18.23 -11.36 -15.44
C ARG A 309 -18.56 -12.80 -15.21
N ALA A 310 -19.41 -13.05 -14.26
CA ALA A 310 -19.85 -14.40 -13.92
C ALA A 310 -21.34 -14.39 -13.54
N HIS A 311 -21.96 -15.56 -13.68
CA HIS A 311 -23.27 -15.85 -13.15
C HIS A 311 -23.14 -16.78 -11.94
N VAL A 312 -23.86 -16.50 -10.85
CA VAL A 312 -23.81 -17.30 -9.63
C VAL A 312 -24.85 -18.41 -9.77
N THR A 313 -24.41 -19.67 -9.89
CA THR A 313 -25.27 -20.85 -10.15
C THR A 313 -25.28 -21.79 -8.96
N PRO A 314 -26.38 -22.52 -8.71
CA PRO A 314 -26.40 -23.61 -7.74
C PRO A 314 -25.35 -24.67 -8.10
N ARG A 315 -24.61 -25.15 -7.12
CA ARG A 315 -23.58 -26.16 -7.30
C ARG A 315 -24.23 -27.54 -7.54
N ARG A 316 -23.78 -28.21 -8.59
CA ARG A 316 -24.25 -29.56 -8.86
C ARG A 316 -23.89 -30.51 -7.71
N PHE A 317 -24.83 -31.31 -7.26
CA PHE A 317 -24.67 -32.31 -6.20
C PHE A 317 -24.45 -31.79 -4.77
N LYS A 318 -24.68 -30.47 -4.50
CA LYS A 318 -24.59 -29.90 -3.16
C LYS A 318 -25.67 -28.84 -2.99
N GLU A 319 -26.77 -29.24 -2.37
CA GLU A 319 -27.90 -28.37 -2.10
C GLU A 319 -27.50 -27.22 -1.16
N GLY A 320 -27.84 -25.99 -1.53
CA GLY A 320 -27.53 -24.80 -0.74
C GLY A 320 -26.11 -24.22 -0.95
N GLU A 321 -25.26 -24.84 -1.79
CA GLU A 321 -23.98 -24.25 -2.20
C GLU A 321 -24.09 -23.65 -3.62
N TYR A 322 -23.39 -22.55 -3.86
CA TYR A 322 -23.32 -21.87 -5.14
C TYR A 322 -21.89 -21.88 -5.69
N ASP A 323 -21.76 -21.71 -7.00
CA ASP A 323 -20.50 -21.66 -7.71
C ASP A 323 -20.54 -20.57 -8.79
N LEU A 324 -19.38 -20.16 -9.29
CA LEU A 324 -19.27 -19.14 -10.32
C LEU A 324 -19.18 -19.79 -11.70
N ARG A 325 -20.12 -19.43 -12.58
CA ARG A 325 -20.02 -19.69 -14.00
C ARG A 325 -19.47 -18.48 -14.71
N TYR A 326 -18.23 -18.56 -15.15
CA TYR A 326 -17.55 -17.46 -15.81
C TYR A 326 -18.07 -17.24 -17.23
N ASN A 327 -18.53 -16.02 -17.52
CA ASN A 327 -19.02 -15.61 -18.83
C ASN A 327 -17.91 -14.92 -19.63
N GLU A 328 -17.10 -14.09 -18.95
CA GLU A 328 -16.07 -13.28 -19.56
C GLU A 328 -14.93 -13.01 -18.58
N ILE A 329 -13.69 -13.01 -19.11
CA ILE A 329 -12.50 -12.51 -18.44
C ILE A 329 -11.78 -11.61 -19.42
N SER A 330 -11.36 -10.44 -18.98
CA SER A 330 -10.55 -9.48 -19.76
C SER A 330 -9.59 -8.72 -18.87
N PHE A 331 -8.61 -8.04 -19.44
CA PHE A 331 -7.81 -7.11 -18.66
C PHE A 331 -8.64 -5.88 -18.25
N LEU A 332 -8.37 -5.35 -17.06
CA LEU A 332 -9.03 -4.13 -16.58
C LEU A 332 -8.74 -2.92 -17.47
N SER A 333 -7.59 -2.90 -18.19
CA SER A 333 -7.30 -1.90 -19.20
C SER A 333 -8.35 -1.91 -20.32
N ASP A 334 -8.61 -3.09 -20.86
CA ASP A 334 -9.53 -3.29 -22.00
C ASP A 334 -10.98 -3.04 -21.59
N ALA A 335 -11.33 -3.52 -20.37
CA ALA A 335 -12.64 -3.27 -19.78
C ALA A 335 -12.88 -1.76 -19.58
N ARG A 336 -11.86 -0.99 -19.17
CA ARG A 336 -11.94 0.45 -19.02
C ARG A 336 -12.26 1.14 -20.36
N GLU A 337 -11.57 0.77 -21.42
CA GLU A 337 -11.79 1.38 -22.75
C GLU A 337 -13.16 1.03 -23.33
N ARG A 338 -13.66 -0.18 -23.03
CA ARG A 338 -14.93 -0.69 -23.58
C ARG A 338 -16.16 -0.29 -22.77
N LEU A 339 -16.05 -0.17 -21.47
CA LEU A 339 -17.19 -0.01 -20.56
C LEU A 339 -17.35 1.43 -20.02
N LEU A 340 -16.40 2.32 -20.28
CA LEU A 340 -16.50 3.74 -19.94
C LEU A 340 -16.83 4.56 -21.21
N ASP A 341 -18.11 4.67 -21.52
CA ASP A 341 -18.58 5.48 -22.65
C ASP A 341 -18.54 6.98 -22.31
N ASN A 342 -18.87 7.34 -21.07
CA ASN A 342 -18.86 8.72 -20.63
C ASN A 342 -18.45 8.86 -19.14
N LEU A 343 -17.90 10.00 -18.80
CA LEU A 343 -17.57 10.39 -17.42
C LEU A 343 -18.34 11.67 -17.08
N THR A 344 -19.18 11.62 -16.03
CA THR A 344 -19.86 12.80 -15.54
C THR A 344 -19.24 13.28 -14.23
N ILE A 345 -18.68 14.48 -14.24
CA ILE A 345 -18.18 15.16 -13.03
C ILE A 345 -19.28 16.10 -12.52
N THR A 346 -19.78 15.84 -11.31
CA THR A 346 -20.76 16.73 -10.68
C THR A 346 -20.02 17.71 -9.76
N LEU A 347 -20.17 19.01 -10.01
CA LEU A 347 -19.52 20.08 -9.26
C LEU A 347 -20.60 20.87 -8.47
N ASN A 348 -20.27 21.21 -7.23
CA ASN A 348 -21.06 22.20 -6.46
C ASN A 348 -20.48 23.58 -6.75
N VAL A 349 -21.29 24.45 -7.39
CA VAL A 349 -20.85 25.77 -7.86
C VAL A 349 -20.34 26.65 -6.71
N GLU A 350 -20.92 26.54 -5.51
CA GLU A 350 -20.56 27.37 -4.37
C GLU A 350 -19.22 26.95 -3.73
N LEU A 351 -18.81 25.72 -3.94
CA LEU A 351 -17.53 25.18 -3.44
C LEU A 351 -16.41 25.17 -4.51
N PHE A 352 -16.75 25.56 -5.75
CA PHE A 352 -15.85 25.45 -6.88
C PHE A 352 -15.26 26.82 -7.23
N SER A 353 -13.96 27.01 -6.95
CA SER A 353 -13.26 28.27 -7.22
C SER A 353 -12.78 28.37 -8.67
N VAL A 354 -12.47 29.61 -9.11
CA VAL A 354 -11.88 29.85 -10.43
C VAL A 354 -10.55 29.09 -10.60
N ALA A 355 -9.71 29.05 -9.57
CA ALA A 355 -8.44 28.33 -9.60
C ALA A 355 -8.65 26.81 -9.82
N MET A 356 -9.67 26.21 -9.18
CA MET A 356 -10.04 24.81 -9.41
C MET A 356 -10.56 24.58 -10.83
N ALA A 357 -11.27 25.56 -11.42
CA ALA A 357 -11.73 25.48 -12.80
C ALA A 357 -10.55 25.52 -13.79
N GLU A 358 -9.58 26.39 -13.58
CA GLU A 358 -8.37 26.48 -14.40
C GLU A 358 -7.53 25.20 -14.29
N GLU A 359 -7.37 24.63 -13.10
CA GLU A 359 -6.68 23.36 -12.89
C GLU A 359 -7.40 22.21 -13.61
N LEU A 360 -8.74 22.11 -13.49
CA LEU A 360 -9.54 21.11 -14.17
C LEU A 360 -9.42 21.22 -15.70
N CYS A 361 -9.50 22.44 -16.24
CA CYS A 361 -9.31 22.68 -17.67
C CYS A 361 -7.90 22.27 -18.13
N GLY A 362 -6.88 22.59 -17.36
CA GLY A 362 -5.50 22.19 -17.64
C GLY A 362 -5.31 20.66 -17.61
N LEU A 363 -5.97 19.96 -16.68
CA LEU A 363 -5.98 18.49 -16.63
C LEU A 363 -6.66 17.88 -17.86
N ILE A 364 -7.85 18.38 -18.24
CA ILE A 364 -8.62 17.90 -19.40
C ILE A 364 -7.80 18.06 -20.68
N GLN A 365 -7.15 19.20 -20.87
CA GLN A 365 -6.33 19.45 -22.07
C GLN A 365 -5.08 18.57 -22.15
N ARG A 366 -4.45 18.29 -20.99
CA ARG A 366 -3.23 17.48 -20.92
C ARG A 366 -3.51 15.99 -21.09
N GLU A 367 -4.63 15.53 -20.55
CA GLU A 367 -5.00 14.10 -20.50
C GLU A 367 -6.16 13.79 -21.47
N ALA A 368 -6.15 14.39 -22.66
CA ALA A 368 -7.17 14.18 -23.68
C ALA A 368 -7.30 12.69 -24.04
N GLY A 369 -8.53 12.16 -23.96
CA GLY A 369 -8.87 10.75 -24.19
C GLY A 369 -10.00 10.59 -25.19
N LYS A 370 -10.56 9.36 -25.26
CA LYS A 370 -11.68 9.01 -26.15
C LYS A 370 -13.04 9.02 -25.43
N THR A 371 -13.05 9.13 -24.10
CA THR A 371 -14.26 9.06 -23.29
C THR A 371 -14.92 10.43 -23.21
N ASP A 372 -16.19 10.52 -23.52
CA ASP A 372 -16.94 11.77 -23.44
C ASP A 372 -16.96 12.29 -21.98
N LEU A 373 -16.59 13.55 -21.79
CA LEU A 373 -16.62 14.20 -20.48
C LEU A 373 -17.82 15.13 -20.38
N LYS A 374 -18.67 14.85 -19.39
CA LYS A 374 -19.80 15.71 -19.02
C LYS A 374 -19.54 16.38 -17.67
N ILE A 375 -19.60 17.70 -17.63
CA ILE A 375 -19.53 18.46 -16.38
C ILE A 375 -20.92 18.90 -16.02
N LEU A 376 -21.39 18.52 -14.83
CA LEU A 376 -22.69 18.89 -14.27
C LEU A 376 -22.48 19.83 -13.09
N ALA A 377 -22.64 21.13 -13.31
CA ALA A 377 -22.58 22.14 -12.27
C ALA A 377 -23.94 22.23 -11.57
N LYS A 378 -23.97 22.09 -10.24
CA LYS A 378 -25.18 22.17 -9.40
C LYS A 378 -25.05 23.27 -8.35
N ASP A 379 -26.12 24.04 -8.12
CA ASP A 379 -26.22 24.97 -6.99
C ASP A 379 -27.00 24.34 -5.81
N LEU A 380 -27.00 25.01 -4.65
CA LEU A 380 -27.73 24.57 -3.45
C LEU A 380 -29.27 24.58 -3.66
N LYS A 381 -29.78 25.26 -4.68
CA LYS A 381 -31.22 25.31 -5.01
C LYS A 381 -31.63 24.20 -5.98
N GLY A 382 -30.71 23.29 -6.33
CA GLY A 382 -30.97 22.16 -7.22
C GLY A 382 -30.97 22.51 -8.72
N ARG A 383 -30.66 23.75 -9.09
CA ARG A 383 -30.49 24.12 -10.52
C ARG A 383 -29.20 23.52 -11.02
N SER A 384 -29.20 23.04 -12.25
CA SER A 384 -28.02 22.41 -12.85
C SER A 384 -27.77 22.93 -14.24
N LEU A 385 -26.50 23.07 -14.59
CA LEU A 385 -26.00 23.36 -15.93
C LEU A 385 -25.06 22.22 -16.36
N SER A 386 -25.22 21.74 -17.58
CA SER A 386 -24.36 20.66 -18.09
C SER A 386 -23.55 21.12 -19.28
N PHE A 387 -22.28 20.78 -19.28
CA PHE A 387 -21.35 20.98 -20.40
C PHE A 387 -20.85 19.61 -20.84
N VAL A 388 -20.74 19.40 -22.14
CA VAL A 388 -20.14 18.22 -22.76
C VAL A 388 -18.89 18.68 -23.48
N TYR A 389 -17.79 17.98 -23.22
CA TYR A 389 -16.48 18.25 -23.82
C TYR A 389 -16.05 17.04 -24.64
#